data_dd54ce7b46f1da324e292752fd92ff5a
#
_entry.id   dd54ce7b46f1da324e292752fd92ff5a
#
_cell.length_a   1.000
_cell.length_b   1.000
_cell.length_c   1.000
_cell.angle_alpha   90.00
_cell.angle_beta   90.00
_cell.angle_gamma   90.00
#
_symmetry.space_group_name_H-M   'P 1'
#
loop_
_entity.id
_entity.type
_entity.pdbx_description
1 polymer ?
#
loop_
_entity_poly.entity_id
_entity_poly.type
_entity_poly.pdbx_seq_one_letter_code
_entity_poly.pdbx_strand_id
1 'polypeptide(L)'
;AASDVYEGQVACGRRDARESGFDRATRAARDAGFPPVERDVGGRAVAYTGETLSFGVAVPTGDGRGSIDSRYETAVETLRYALRESGADVVRGEPSASFCPGDHSLRVAGGGKVAGLAQRVRADAALVAGVVVVSSADATAIARATEPVYDALDLPSDPDSFGSVADPGGPDHPDAVAPAVELAFGEGPW
;
A
#
# COMPACT_ATOMS: atom_id res chain seq x y z
N ALA A 1 -19.24 1.19 -8.09
CA ALA A 1 -18.08 2.06 -8.07
C ALA A 1 -17.24 1.69 -9.28
N ALA A 2 -16.96 2.64 -10.18
CA ALA A 2 -16.06 2.39 -11.30
C ALA A 2 -14.66 2.21 -10.72
N SER A 3 -14.06 1.05 -10.93
CA SER A 3 -12.62 0.90 -10.79
C SER A 3 -12.01 1.63 -11.99
N ASP A 4 -11.42 2.79 -11.75
CA ASP A 4 -10.47 3.32 -12.71
C ASP A 4 -9.29 2.33 -12.72
N VAL A 5 -9.19 1.56 -13.79
CA VAL A 5 -8.05 0.66 -14.03
C VAL A 5 -6.88 1.58 -14.34
N TYR A 6 -6.06 1.83 -13.34
CA TYR A 6 -4.82 2.61 -13.51
C TYR A 6 -3.75 1.69 -14.09
N GLU A 7 -3.54 1.80 -15.39
CA GLU A 7 -2.39 1.18 -16.05
C GLU A 7 -1.11 1.91 -15.61
N GLY A 8 -0.59 1.58 -14.44
CA GLY A 8 0.64 2.13 -13.89
C GLY A 8 0.59 3.62 -13.53
N GLN A 9 0.75 3.95 -12.27
CA GLN A 9 0.89 5.34 -11.81
C GLN A 9 1.73 5.42 -10.53
N VAL A 10 2.33 6.57 -10.27
CA VAL A 10 2.94 6.90 -8.97
C VAL A 10 2.05 7.88 -8.23
N ALA A 11 1.46 7.45 -7.12
CA ALA A 11 0.69 8.31 -6.24
C ALA A 11 1.60 8.99 -5.21
N CYS A 12 1.84 10.29 -5.36
CA CYS A 12 2.65 11.11 -4.49
C CYS A 12 1.84 11.64 -3.31
N GLY A 13 2.39 11.56 -2.11
CA GLY A 13 1.77 12.11 -0.91
C GLY A 13 2.01 13.62 -0.77
N ARG A 14 1.27 14.28 0.14
CA ARG A 14 1.45 15.71 0.41
C ARG A 14 2.85 16.08 0.94
N ARG A 15 3.57 15.11 1.53
CA ARG A 15 4.96 15.33 1.96
C ARG A 15 5.87 15.45 0.76
N ASP A 16 5.70 14.57 -0.24
CA ASP A 16 6.52 14.55 -1.44
C ASP A 16 6.35 15.85 -2.24
N ALA A 17 5.12 16.34 -2.37
CA ALA A 17 4.82 17.61 -3.06
C ALA A 17 5.48 18.85 -2.43
N ARG A 18 6.01 18.75 -1.22
CA ARG A 18 6.74 19.83 -0.54
C ARG A 18 8.25 19.72 -0.62
N GLU A 19 8.75 18.60 -1.10
CA GLU A 19 10.19 18.36 -1.24
C GLU A 19 10.76 19.13 -2.43
N SER A 20 11.96 19.64 -2.28
CA SER A 20 12.64 20.37 -3.37
C SER A 20 12.91 19.51 -4.62
N GLY A 21 12.93 18.19 -4.46
CA GLY A 21 13.09 17.19 -5.51
C GLY A 21 11.81 16.83 -6.25
N PHE A 22 10.63 17.35 -5.88
CA PHE A 22 9.34 16.88 -6.39
C PHE A 22 9.21 16.96 -7.91
N ASP A 23 9.67 18.06 -8.53
CA ASP A 23 9.66 18.20 -10.00
C ASP A 23 10.56 17.16 -10.70
N ARG A 24 11.67 16.76 -10.07
CA ARG A 24 12.53 15.69 -10.60
C ARG A 24 11.84 14.33 -10.42
N ALA A 25 11.24 14.10 -9.26
CA ALA A 25 10.50 12.87 -8.96
C ALA A 25 9.33 12.65 -9.92
N THR A 26 8.56 13.68 -10.22
CA THR A 26 7.44 13.58 -11.16
C THR A 26 7.90 13.34 -12.60
N ARG A 27 9.07 13.86 -13.01
CA ARG A 27 9.68 13.51 -14.31
C ARG A 27 10.16 12.06 -14.31
N ALA A 28 10.88 11.62 -13.27
CA ALA A 28 11.36 10.26 -13.15
C ALA A 28 10.21 9.23 -13.19
N ALA A 29 9.08 9.52 -12.55
CA ALA A 29 7.88 8.68 -12.63
C ALA A 29 7.36 8.56 -14.07
N ARG A 30 7.27 9.67 -14.82
CA ARG A 30 6.84 9.65 -16.24
C ARG A 30 7.82 8.89 -17.12
N ASP A 31 9.11 9.07 -16.92
CA ASP A 31 10.17 8.39 -17.68
C ASP A 31 10.17 6.89 -17.43
N ALA A 32 9.76 6.46 -16.23
CA ALA A 32 9.54 5.06 -15.89
C ALA A 32 8.21 4.49 -16.43
N GLY A 33 7.37 5.30 -17.10
CA GLY A 33 6.07 4.88 -17.62
C GLY A 33 4.94 4.91 -16.60
N PHE A 34 5.15 5.54 -15.43
CA PHE A 34 4.17 5.64 -14.35
C PHE A 34 3.78 7.11 -14.12
N PRO A 35 2.75 7.65 -14.80
CA PRO A 35 2.31 9.02 -14.61
C PRO A 35 2.11 9.37 -13.13
N PRO A 36 2.67 10.49 -12.63
CA PRO A 36 2.47 10.89 -11.23
C PRO A 36 1.08 11.47 -11.02
N VAL A 37 0.47 11.13 -9.89
CA VAL A 37 -0.76 11.74 -9.37
C VAL A 37 -0.54 12.18 -7.92
N GLU A 38 -1.15 13.28 -7.52
CA GLU A 38 -1.15 13.70 -6.12
C GLU A 38 -2.33 13.08 -5.39
N ARG A 39 -2.10 12.60 -4.17
CA ARG A 39 -3.14 12.03 -3.31
C ARG A 39 -3.31 12.82 -2.02
N ASP A 40 -4.52 12.87 -1.56
CA ASP A 40 -4.90 13.59 -0.33
C ASP A 40 -4.67 12.81 0.97
N VAL A 41 -4.20 11.56 0.90
CA VAL A 41 -3.84 10.74 2.06
C VAL A 41 -2.37 10.86 2.41
N GLY A 42 -1.99 10.45 3.62
CA GLY A 42 -0.61 10.47 4.10
C GLY A 42 0.30 9.46 3.40
N GLY A 43 1.56 9.45 3.81
CA GLY A 43 2.59 8.56 3.29
C GLY A 43 3.46 9.19 2.21
N ARG A 44 4.47 8.43 1.74
CA ARG A 44 5.37 8.78 0.63
C ARG A 44 4.83 8.23 -0.68
N ALA A 45 5.49 8.51 -1.78
CA ALA A 45 5.15 8.02 -3.11
C ALA A 45 5.00 6.49 -3.13
N VAL A 46 3.97 6.02 -3.81
CA VAL A 46 3.70 4.59 -4.04
C VAL A 46 3.38 4.40 -5.50
N ALA A 47 4.08 3.47 -6.15
CA ALA A 47 3.73 3.03 -7.49
C ALA A 47 2.60 1.99 -7.43
N TYR A 48 1.69 2.09 -8.38
CA TYR A 48 0.61 1.13 -8.61
C TYR A 48 0.73 0.61 -10.03
N THR A 49 0.45 -0.65 -10.22
CA THR A 49 0.27 -1.27 -11.54
C THR A 49 -1.20 -1.66 -11.72
N GLY A 50 -1.57 -2.22 -12.86
CA GLY A 50 -2.91 -2.79 -13.06
C GLY A 50 -3.19 -4.03 -12.19
N GLU A 51 -2.14 -4.65 -11.64
CA GLU A 51 -2.22 -5.87 -10.81
C GLU A 51 -2.14 -5.58 -9.30
N THR A 52 -1.97 -4.31 -8.90
CA THR A 52 -1.91 -3.92 -7.50
C THR A 52 -3.31 -3.84 -6.90
N LEU A 53 -3.57 -4.58 -5.83
CA LEU A 53 -4.85 -4.54 -5.13
C LEU A 53 -4.91 -3.35 -4.18
N SER A 54 -5.87 -2.45 -4.38
CA SER A 54 -6.19 -1.36 -3.45
C SER A 54 -7.55 -1.57 -2.81
N PHE A 55 -7.66 -1.29 -1.50
CA PHE A 55 -8.91 -1.41 -0.78
C PHE A 55 -9.11 -0.23 0.18
N GLY A 56 -10.35 -0.02 0.62
CA GLY A 56 -10.69 0.98 1.62
C GLY A 56 -11.98 0.66 2.35
N VAL A 57 -12.00 0.93 3.66
CA VAL A 57 -13.19 0.81 4.51
C VAL A 57 -13.47 2.14 5.21
N ALA A 58 -14.73 2.57 5.18
CA ALA A 58 -15.20 3.72 5.92
C ALA A 58 -15.75 3.27 7.29
N VAL A 59 -15.18 3.81 8.36
CA VAL A 59 -15.50 3.47 9.74
C VAL A 59 -16.04 4.70 10.45
N PRO A 60 -17.20 4.63 11.13
CA PRO A 60 -17.71 5.72 11.95
C PRO A 60 -16.73 6.09 13.07
N THR A 61 -16.54 7.39 13.33
CA THR A 61 -15.67 7.90 14.41
C THR A 61 -16.45 8.46 15.61
N GLY A 62 -17.79 8.54 15.52
CA GLY A 62 -18.68 9.02 16.59
C GLY A 62 -18.71 8.09 17.81
N ASP A 63 -19.03 8.66 18.98
CA ASP A 63 -19.29 7.95 20.24
C ASP A 63 -18.11 7.09 20.79
N GLY A 64 -16.86 7.55 20.61
CA GLY A 64 -15.70 6.88 21.21
C GLY A 64 -15.30 5.56 20.53
N ARG A 65 -15.74 5.31 19.32
CA ARG A 65 -15.37 4.11 18.55
C ARG A 65 -13.94 4.21 18.05
N GLY A 66 -13.04 3.73 18.88
CA GLY A 66 -11.66 3.47 18.53
C GLY A 66 -10.78 4.72 18.31
N SER A 67 -9.54 4.62 18.74
CA SER A 67 -8.50 5.59 18.43
C SER A 67 -7.96 5.38 17.01
N ILE A 68 -7.13 6.31 16.55
CA ILE A 68 -6.34 6.14 15.32
C ILE A 68 -5.58 4.82 15.37
N ASP A 69 -4.93 4.54 16.49
CA ASP A 69 -4.09 3.35 16.67
C ASP A 69 -4.93 2.07 16.66
N SER A 70 -6.07 2.04 17.37
CA SER A 70 -6.92 0.84 17.40
C SER A 70 -7.50 0.50 16.01
N ARG A 71 -7.85 1.50 15.19
CA ARG A 71 -8.28 1.25 13.82
C ARG A 71 -7.16 0.67 12.95
N TYR A 72 -5.93 1.15 13.12
CA TYR A 72 -4.78 0.58 12.43
C TYR A 72 -4.52 -0.86 12.87
N GLU A 73 -4.52 -1.13 14.18
CA GLU A 73 -4.34 -2.48 14.71
C GLU A 73 -5.38 -3.45 14.15
N THR A 74 -6.67 -3.06 14.19
CA THR A 74 -7.75 -3.85 13.61
C THR A 74 -7.51 -4.09 12.12
N ALA A 75 -7.20 -3.06 11.34
CA ALA A 75 -7.03 -3.17 9.90
C ALA A 75 -5.83 -4.04 9.51
N VAL A 76 -4.69 -3.89 10.20
CA VAL A 76 -3.50 -4.72 9.96
C VAL A 76 -3.79 -6.19 10.23
N GLU A 77 -4.44 -6.51 11.35
CA GLU A 77 -4.78 -7.89 11.68
C GLU A 77 -5.84 -8.48 10.75
N THR A 78 -6.85 -7.68 10.37
CA THR A 78 -7.86 -8.09 9.38
C THR A 78 -7.21 -8.41 8.03
N LEU A 79 -6.32 -7.54 7.54
CA LEU A 79 -5.62 -7.79 6.28
C LEU A 79 -4.69 -9.01 6.39
N ARG A 80 -3.93 -9.13 7.48
CA ARG A 80 -3.05 -10.27 7.71
C ARG A 80 -3.84 -11.59 7.70
N TYR A 81 -4.99 -11.60 8.35
CA TYR A 81 -5.88 -12.76 8.35
C TYR A 81 -6.37 -13.09 6.92
N ALA A 82 -6.87 -12.10 6.17
CA ALA A 82 -7.34 -12.28 4.80
C ALA A 82 -6.25 -12.84 3.87
N LEU A 83 -5.03 -12.31 3.96
CA LEU A 83 -3.92 -12.79 3.14
C LEU A 83 -3.50 -14.22 3.52
N ARG A 84 -3.55 -14.58 4.81
CA ARG A 84 -3.28 -15.97 5.25
C ARG A 84 -4.36 -16.94 4.78
N GLU A 85 -5.62 -16.55 4.82
CA GLU A 85 -6.72 -17.36 4.23
C GLU A 85 -6.56 -17.54 2.72
N SER A 86 -5.92 -16.60 2.04
CA SER A 86 -5.55 -16.72 0.62
C SER A 86 -4.28 -17.56 0.39
N GLY A 87 -3.64 -18.07 1.45
CA GLY A 87 -2.45 -18.93 1.36
C GLY A 87 -1.10 -18.20 1.51
N ALA A 88 -1.10 -16.88 1.77
CA ALA A 88 0.14 -16.12 1.94
C ALA A 88 0.55 -15.99 3.41
N ASP A 89 1.71 -16.55 3.81
CA ASP A 89 2.23 -16.40 5.16
C ASP A 89 2.97 -15.07 5.32
N VAL A 90 2.21 -14.03 5.70
CA VAL A 90 2.73 -12.69 5.95
C VAL A 90 2.76 -12.35 7.44
N VAL A 91 3.73 -11.51 7.81
CA VAL A 91 3.92 -11.03 9.18
C VAL A 91 3.90 -9.50 9.22
N ARG A 92 3.61 -8.93 10.39
CA ARG A 92 3.78 -7.49 10.63
C ARG A 92 5.24 -7.10 10.56
N GLY A 93 5.51 -5.95 9.99
CA GLY A 93 6.84 -5.37 9.98
C GLY A 93 7.09 -4.50 8.76
N GLU A 94 8.05 -3.63 8.91
CA GLU A 94 8.52 -2.70 7.89
C GLU A 94 9.96 -3.06 7.53
N PRO A 95 10.26 -3.47 6.29
CA PRO A 95 11.64 -3.59 5.84
C PRO A 95 12.32 -2.22 5.80
N SER A 96 13.62 -2.18 6.03
CA SER A 96 14.38 -0.94 5.87
C SER A 96 14.34 -0.48 4.40
N ALA A 97 14.31 0.83 4.18
CA ALA A 97 14.32 1.45 2.85
C ALA A 97 13.20 0.96 1.91
N SER A 98 12.06 0.53 2.45
CA SER A 98 10.89 0.11 1.67
C SER A 98 10.08 1.29 1.14
N PHE A 99 9.18 1.02 0.19
CA PHE A 99 8.25 2.02 -0.31
C PHE A 99 7.27 2.49 0.78
N CYS A 100 6.96 3.79 0.79
CA CYS A 100 6.03 4.41 1.73
C CYS A 100 6.18 3.87 3.16
N PRO A 101 7.36 4.08 3.81
CA PRO A 101 7.66 3.47 5.11
C PRO A 101 6.66 3.92 6.18
N GLY A 102 6.29 3.00 7.06
CA GLY A 102 5.35 3.24 8.15
C GLY A 102 5.15 2.02 9.05
N ASP A 103 4.58 2.25 10.25
CA ASP A 103 4.46 1.24 11.30
C ASP A 103 3.34 0.21 11.04
N HIS A 104 2.53 0.44 10.00
CA HIS A 104 1.33 -0.37 9.70
C HIS A 104 1.51 -1.12 8.38
N SER A 105 2.48 -2.01 8.36
CA SER A 105 2.87 -2.77 7.17
C SER A 105 2.87 -4.28 7.41
N LEU A 106 2.66 -5.02 6.32
CA LEU A 106 2.84 -6.46 6.27
C LEU A 106 3.96 -6.79 5.29
N ARG A 107 4.74 -7.81 5.62
CA ARG A 107 5.85 -8.30 4.80
C ARG A 107 5.92 -9.83 4.79
N VAL A 108 6.66 -10.38 3.86
CA VAL A 108 7.11 -11.77 3.92
C VAL A 108 8.03 -11.94 5.13
N ALA A 109 7.95 -13.06 5.84
CA ALA A 109 8.86 -13.34 6.94
C ALA A 109 10.31 -13.37 6.44
N GLY A 110 11.14 -12.43 6.92
CA GLY A 110 12.51 -12.23 6.43
C GLY A 110 12.64 -11.61 5.03
N GLY A 111 11.53 -11.22 4.40
CA GLY A 111 11.48 -10.70 3.03
C GLY A 111 10.92 -9.27 2.93
N GLY A 112 10.51 -8.92 1.71
CA GLY A 112 10.03 -7.60 1.34
C GLY A 112 8.62 -7.27 1.81
N LYS A 113 8.28 -6.01 1.72
CA LYS A 113 6.96 -5.45 2.06
C LYS A 113 5.92 -5.86 1.03
N VAL A 114 4.83 -6.42 1.52
CA VAL A 114 3.68 -6.88 0.72
C VAL A 114 2.53 -5.88 0.76
N ALA A 115 2.33 -5.23 1.91
CA ALA A 115 1.21 -4.29 2.07
C ALA A 115 1.55 -3.16 3.02
N GLY A 116 0.88 -2.03 2.81
CA GLY A 116 0.90 -0.88 3.71
C GLY A 116 -0.47 -0.27 3.85
N LEU A 117 -0.77 0.28 5.03
CA LEU A 117 -2.05 0.90 5.33
C LEU A 117 -1.86 2.37 5.70
N ALA A 118 -2.88 3.15 5.37
CA ALA A 118 -3.01 4.55 5.75
C ALA A 118 -4.44 4.84 6.18
N GLN A 119 -4.64 5.89 7.00
CA GLN A 119 -6.00 6.35 7.29
C GLN A 119 -6.13 7.87 7.14
N ARG A 120 -7.35 8.28 6.85
CA ARG A 120 -7.79 9.68 6.84
C ARG A 120 -8.98 9.83 7.76
N VAL A 121 -8.81 10.59 8.83
CA VAL A 121 -9.86 10.83 9.82
C VAL A 121 -10.58 12.13 9.52
N ARG A 122 -11.90 12.11 9.58
CA ARG A 122 -12.81 13.26 9.57
C ARG A 122 -13.65 13.27 10.86
N ALA A 123 -14.52 14.26 11.00
CA ALA A 123 -15.31 14.45 12.23
C ALA A 123 -16.19 13.24 12.57
N ASP A 124 -16.79 12.62 11.56
CA ASP A 124 -17.83 11.58 11.69
C ASP A 124 -17.41 10.21 11.13
N ALA A 125 -16.33 10.16 10.36
CA ALA A 125 -15.82 8.92 9.77
C ALA A 125 -14.30 8.92 9.59
N ALA A 126 -13.71 7.73 9.60
CA ALA A 126 -12.35 7.48 9.16
C ALA A 126 -12.36 6.57 7.94
N LEU A 127 -11.58 6.92 6.92
CA LEU A 127 -11.26 6.01 5.83
C LEU A 127 -9.95 5.32 6.19
N VAL A 128 -9.99 4.00 6.33
CA VAL A 128 -8.80 3.15 6.41
C VAL A 128 -8.60 2.53 5.03
N ALA A 129 -7.44 2.72 4.45
CA ALA A 129 -7.13 2.26 3.10
C ALA A 129 -5.77 1.55 3.08
N GLY A 130 -5.61 0.63 2.17
CA GLY A 130 -4.35 -0.10 2.01
C GLY A 130 -4.08 -0.47 0.56
N VAL A 131 -2.85 -0.87 0.34
CA VAL A 131 -2.38 -1.43 -0.93
C VAL A 131 -1.72 -2.76 -0.66
N VAL A 132 -1.95 -3.74 -1.54
CA VAL A 132 -1.35 -5.06 -1.51
C VAL A 132 -0.66 -5.32 -2.85
N VAL A 133 0.60 -5.67 -2.80
CA VAL A 133 1.38 -6.15 -3.95
C VAL A 133 1.14 -7.64 -4.08
N VAL A 134 0.54 -8.09 -5.17
CA VAL A 134 0.07 -9.47 -5.29
C VAL A 134 1.10 -10.36 -5.97
N SER A 135 1.56 -10.04 -7.17
CA SER A 135 2.52 -10.86 -7.90
C SER A 135 3.97 -10.40 -7.74
N SER A 136 4.93 -11.30 -7.89
CA SER A 136 6.37 -10.96 -7.89
C SER A 136 6.76 -10.09 -9.10
N ALA A 137 6.04 -10.22 -10.22
CA ALA A 137 6.22 -9.35 -11.38
C ALA A 137 5.79 -7.91 -11.06
N ASP A 138 4.67 -7.76 -10.34
CA ASP A 138 4.17 -6.48 -9.84
C ASP A 138 5.16 -5.83 -8.86
N ALA A 139 5.68 -6.58 -7.89
CA ALA A 139 6.70 -6.12 -6.96
C ALA A 139 7.94 -5.56 -7.70
N THR A 140 8.41 -6.27 -8.73
CA THR A 140 9.53 -5.85 -9.58
C THR A 140 9.21 -4.55 -10.35
N ALA A 141 8.02 -4.43 -10.91
CA ALA A 141 7.60 -3.23 -11.65
C ALA A 141 7.48 -2.02 -10.72
N ILE A 142 6.90 -2.20 -9.53
CA ILE A 142 6.78 -1.17 -8.50
C ILE A 142 8.16 -0.71 -8.02
N ALA A 143 9.08 -1.63 -7.75
CA ALA A 143 10.45 -1.31 -7.34
C ALA A 143 11.15 -0.42 -8.38
N ARG A 144 11.10 -0.82 -9.67
CA ARG A 144 11.69 -0.05 -10.79
C ARG A 144 11.09 1.34 -10.95
N ALA A 145 9.80 1.49 -10.71
CA ALA A 145 9.14 2.80 -10.79
C ALA A 145 9.44 3.67 -9.57
N THR A 146 9.60 3.06 -8.39
CA THR A 146 9.81 3.76 -7.13
C THR A 146 11.24 4.26 -6.97
N GLU A 147 12.25 3.46 -7.34
CA GLU A 147 13.67 3.77 -7.15
C GLU A 147 14.05 5.17 -7.69
N PRO A 148 13.84 5.53 -8.97
CA PRO A 148 14.22 6.85 -9.48
C PRO A 148 13.39 8.01 -8.89
N VAL A 149 12.18 7.73 -8.42
CA VAL A 149 11.33 8.71 -7.73
C VAL A 149 11.89 9.00 -6.34
N TYR A 150 12.31 7.98 -5.61
CA TYR A 150 12.88 8.12 -4.27
C TYR A 150 14.26 8.77 -4.31
N ASP A 151 15.10 8.41 -5.29
CA ASP A 151 16.37 9.09 -5.53
C ASP A 151 16.19 10.59 -5.76
N ALA A 152 15.20 10.96 -6.55
CA ALA A 152 14.90 12.38 -6.82
C ALA A 152 14.39 13.12 -5.57
N LEU A 153 13.80 12.43 -4.62
CA LEU A 153 13.31 12.95 -3.33
C LEU A 153 14.33 12.86 -2.20
N ASP A 154 15.55 12.39 -2.47
CA ASP A 154 16.58 12.08 -1.47
C ASP A 154 16.08 11.12 -0.37
N LEU A 155 15.28 10.12 -0.76
CA LEU A 155 14.73 9.08 0.12
C LEU A 155 15.45 7.75 -0.11
N PRO A 156 15.69 6.97 0.96
CA PRO A 156 16.26 5.64 0.78
C PRO A 156 15.26 4.72 0.06
N SER A 157 15.76 3.90 -0.86
CA SER A 157 15.01 2.84 -1.53
C SER A 157 15.92 1.64 -1.73
N ASP A 158 15.41 0.45 -1.36
CA ASP A 158 16.08 -0.81 -1.58
C ASP A 158 15.14 -1.71 -2.40
N PRO A 159 15.48 -2.07 -3.64
CA PRO A 159 14.65 -2.96 -4.46
C PRO A 159 14.33 -4.31 -3.79
N ASP A 160 15.23 -4.83 -2.96
CA ASP A 160 15.02 -6.09 -2.23
C ASP A 160 14.03 -5.95 -1.06
N SER A 161 13.64 -4.72 -0.72
CA SER A 161 12.61 -4.45 0.29
C SER A 161 11.17 -4.62 -0.22
N PHE A 162 10.98 -4.84 -1.51
CA PHE A 162 9.66 -5.08 -2.11
C PHE A 162 9.36 -6.58 -2.13
N GLY A 163 8.15 -6.94 -1.73
CA GLY A 163 7.65 -8.31 -1.73
C GLY A 163 6.24 -8.38 -2.29
N SER A 164 5.75 -9.59 -2.45
CA SER A 164 4.42 -9.88 -2.98
C SER A 164 3.71 -10.98 -2.18
N VAL A 165 2.40 -11.09 -2.36
CA VAL A 165 1.59 -12.20 -1.82
C VAL A 165 2.09 -13.55 -2.36
N ALA A 166 2.56 -13.59 -3.60
CA ALA A 166 3.05 -14.80 -4.25
C ALA A 166 4.35 -15.36 -3.65
N ASP A 167 5.22 -14.49 -3.08
CA ASP A 167 6.55 -14.89 -2.59
C ASP A 167 6.49 -15.95 -1.47
N PRO A 168 5.59 -15.87 -0.46
CA PRO A 168 5.42 -16.90 0.56
C PRO A 168 4.46 -18.04 0.13
N GLY A 169 4.18 -18.18 -1.15
CA GLY A 169 3.34 -19.26 -1.70
C GLY A 169 1.86 -18.93 -1.85
N GLY A 170 1.47 -17.66 -1.70
CA GLY A 170 0.12 -17.19 -1.97
C GLY A 170 -0.20 -17.07 -3.48
N PRO A 171 -1.41 -16.63 -3.83
CA PRO A 171 -1.79 -16.37 -5.22
C PRO A 171 -0.98 -15.27 -5.87
N ASP A 172 -0.82 -15.34 -7.18
CA ASP A 172 -0.10 -14.36 -8.00
C ASP A 172 -1.02 -13.43 -8.82
N HIS A 173 -2.33 -13.48 -8.60
CA HIS A 173 -3.31 -12.67 -9.29
C HIS A 173 -4.29 -12.00 -8.32
N PRO A 174 -4.62 -10.70 -8.48
CA PRO A 174 -5.46 -9.96 -7.56
C PRO A 174 -6.87 -10.53 -7.40
N ASP A 175 -7.46 -11.11 -8.44
CA ASP A 175 -8.80 -11.74 -8.37
C ASP A 175 -8.86 -12.93 -7.39
N ALA A 176 -7.73 -13.57 -7.12
CA ALA A 176 -7.67 -14.66 -6.15
C ALA A 176 -7.50 -14.16 -4.69
N VAL A 177 -7.10 -12.90 -4.49
CA VAL A 177 -6.89 -12.28 -3.18
C VAL A 177 -8.06 -11.37 -2.79
N ALA A 178 -8.61 -10.63 -3.74
CA ALA A 178 -9.64 -9.61 -3.49
C ALA A 178 -10.86 -10.15 -2.72
N PRO A 179 -11.44 -11.32 -3.04
CA PRO A 179 -12.61 -11.82 -2.31
C PRO A 179 -12.36 -12.05 -0.81
N ALA A 180 -11.18 -12.53 -0.44
CA ALA A 180 -10.83 -12.75 0.97
C ALA A 180 -10.66 -11.40 1.70
N VAL A 181 -10.07 -10.40 1.04
CA VAL A 181 -9.94 -9.04 1.59
C VAL A 181 -11.31 -8.39 1.75
N GLU A 182 -12.17 -8.46 0.73
CA GLU A 182 -13.53 -7.91 0.77
C GLU A 182 -14.36 -8.53 1.89
N LEU A 183 -14.33 -9.86 2.02
CA LEU A 183 -15.05 -10.58 3.07
C LEU A 183 -14.57 -10.16 4.47
N ALA A 184 -13.24 -10.20 4.69
CA ALA A 184 -12.66 -9.88 5.99
C ALA A 184 -12.94 -8.44 6.43
N PHE A 185 -12.87 -7.48 5.52
CA PHE A 185 -13.17 -6.07 5.82
C PHE A 185 -14.66 -5.78 5.87
N GLY A 186 -15.50 -6.52 5.13
CA GLY A 186 -16.96 -6.39 5.18
C GLY A 186 -17.58 -6.93 6.47
N GLU A 187 -17.00 -7.98 7.04
CA GLU A 187 -17.45 -8.62 8.29
C GLU A 187 -16.62 -8.20 9.52
N GLY A 188 -15.66 -7.31 9.34
CA GLY A 188 -14.72 -6.88 10.38
C GLY A 188 -15.38 -6.13 11.54
N PRO A 189 -14.71 -6.03 12.69
CA PRO A 189 -15.21 -5.43 13.92
C PRO A 189 -15.09 -3.90 13.92
N TRP A 190 -15.69 -3.23 12.95
CA TRP A 190 -15.65 -1.77 12.76
C TRP A 190 -16.70 -0.99 13.56
#